data_9ecb259c6541d92dde4e613cf174ea39
#
_entry.id   9ecb259c6541d92dde4e613cf174ea39
#
_cell.length_a   1.000
_cell.length_b   1.000
_cell.length_c   1.000
_cell.angle_alpha   90.00
_cell.angle_beta   90.00
_cell.angle_gamma   90.00
#
_symmetry.space_group_name_H-M   'P 1'
#
loop_
_entity.id
_entity.type
_entity.pdbx_description
1 polymer ?
#
loop_
_entity_poly.entity_id
_entity_poly.type
_entity_poly.pdbx_seq_one_letter_code
_entity_poly.pdbx_strand_id
1 'polypeptide(L)'
;LLLVDGSSYLYRAFHAMPDLRNRAGEPTGAVYGVINMLRRLDSDFKADYLACIFDAKGKTFRDDWYPDYKAQRPPMPDDLAAQIAPLHELVRAQGWPLLMVEGVEADDVIGTLAKRAKALGIDTTISSSDKDLAQLVEPGITMVNTMSNETLDDAGVLAKFGVRADQILDLLTLTGDAVDNVPGVDKVGPKTAAKWLAQYG
;
A
#
# COMPACT_ATOMS: atom_id res chain seq x y z
N LEU A 1 -0.36 -14.18 -8.82
CA LEU A 1 0.56 -13.07 -8.65
C LEU A 1 0.44 -12.51 -7.24
N LEU A 2 1.56 -12.32 -6.54
CA LEU A 2 1.61 -11.63 -5.25
C LEU A 2 2.34 -10.30 -5.41
N LEU A 3 1.65 -9.19 -5.12
CA LEU A 3 2.20 -7.84 -5.14
C LEU A 3 2.28 -7.30 -3.72
N VAL A 4 3.47 -6.87 -3.31
CA VAL A 4 3.71 -6.34 -1.97
C VAL A 4 4.01 -4.85 -2.06
N ASP A 5 3.25 -4.07 -1.30
CA ASP A 5 3.51 -2.65 -1.08
C ASP A 5 4.67 -2.50 -0.08
N GLY A 6 5.87 -2.41 -0.64
CA GLY A 6 7.12 -2.33 0.12
C GLY A 6 7.26 -1.02 0.89
N SER A 7 6.76 0.08 0.32
CA SER A 7 6.77 1.39 0.99
C SER A 7 5.89 1.38 2.24
N SER A 8 4.66 0.88 2.15
CA SER A 8 3.77 0.72 3.29
C SER A 8 4.40 -0.19 4.36
N TYR A 9 5.01 -1.31 3.93
CA TYR A 9 5.71 -2.24 4.84
C TYR A 9 6.87 -1.57 5.57
N LEU A 10 7.67 -0.76 4.86
CA LEU A 10 8.81 -0.05 5.42
C LEU A 10 8.38 0.94 6.52
N TYR A 11 7.41 1.82 6.23
CA TYR A 11 6.89 2.78 7.20
C TYR A 11 6.26 2.09 8.41
N ARG A 12 5.47 1.05 8.19
CA ARG A 12 4.83 0.28 9.26
C ARG A 12 5.86 -0.41 10.16
N ALA A 13 6.85 -1.05 9.58
CA ALA A 13 7.93 -1.68 10.33
C ALA A 13 8.70 -0.66 11.16
N PHE A 14 9.02 0.50 10.57
CA PHE A 14 9.72 1.57 11.28
C PHE A 14 8.98 2.03 12.54
N HIS A 15 7.66 2.21 12.44
CA HIS A 15 6.86 2.68 13.58
C HIS A 15 6.48 1.57 14.58
N ALA A 16 6.45 0.31 14.15
CA ALA A 16 6.06 -0.82 15.01
C ALA A 16 7.23 -1.47 15.73
N MET A 17 8.42 -1.39 15.18
CA MET A 17 9.60 -2.02 15.76
C MET A 17 10.25 -1.13 16.82
N PRO A 18 10.83 -1.72 17.88
CA PRO A 18 11.68 -0.98 18.80
C PRO A 18 12.92 -0.44 18.08
N ASP A 19 13.65 0.48 18.73
CA ASP A 19 14.92 1.00 18.21
C ASP A 19 16.01 -0.11 18.22
N LEU A 20 16.00 -0.92 17.17
CA LEU A 20 17.01 -1.94 16.94
C LEU A 20 18.17 -1.37 16.15
N ARG A 21 19.38 -1.58 16.67
CA ARG A 21 20.61 -1.12 16.03
C ARG A 21 21.61 -2.27 15.90
N ASN A 22 22.44 -2.22 14.86
CA ASN A 22 23.55 -3.14 14.71
C ASN A 22 24.75 -2.73 15.62
N ARG A 23 25.85 -3.47 15.56
CA ARG A 23 27.06 -3.21 16.39
C ARG A 23 27.71 -1.86 16.06
N ALA A 24 27.49 -1.32 14.87
CA ALA A 24 28.00 -0.01 14.44
C ALA A 24 27.05 1.14 14.88
N GLY A 25 25.91 0.86 15.51
CA GLY A 25 24.94 1.84 15.93
C GLY A 25 23.94 2.22 14.83
N GLU A 26 23.96 1.58 13.68
CA GLU A 26 23.05 1.87 12.57
C GLU A 26 21.66 1.26 12.83
N PRO A 27 20.56 1.99 12.48
CA PRO A 27 19.21 1.50 12.70
C PRO A 27 18.89 0.31 11.78
N THR A 28 18.21 -0.71 12.32
CA THR A 28 17.89 -1.96 11.63
C THR A 28 16.46 -2.44 11.83
N GLY A 29 15.67 -1.74 12.66
CA GLY A 29 14.33 -2.18 13.06
C GLY A 29 13.38 -2.34 11.87
N ALA A 30 13.34 -1.34 10.96
CA ALA A 30 12.48 -1.41 9.78
C ALA A 30 12.90 -2.55 8.84
N VAL A 31 14.20 -2.70 8.59
CA VAL A 31 14.75 -3.81 7.79
C VAL A 31 14.32 -5.16 8.38
N TYR A 32 14.53 -5.36 9.67
CA TYR A 32 14.15 -6.60 10.36
C TYR A 32 12.64 -6.88 10.24
N GLY A 33 11.81 -5.85 10.46
CA GLY A 33 10.36 -5.98 10.36
C GLY A 33 9.89 -6.37 8.96
N VAL A 34 10.36 -5.65 7.92
CA VAL A 34 9.98 -5.94 6.53
C VAL A 34 10.41 -7.33 6.10
N ILE A 35 11.66 -7.72 6.38
CA ILE A 35 12.17 -9.04 6.00
C ILE A 35 11.35 -10.17 6.65
N ASN A 36 10.95 -10.01 7.90
CA ASN A 36 10.08 -10.99 8.55
C ASN A 36 8.68 -11.03 7.95
N MET A 37 8.10 -9.89 7.56
CA MET A 37 6.82 -9.84 6.86
C MET A 37 6.90 -10.53 5.49
N LEU A 38 7.96 -10.29 4.72
CA LEU A 38 8.16 -10.94 3.42
C LEU A 38 8.33 -12.45 3.55
N ARG A 39 9.11 -12.92 4.53
CA ARG A 39 9.27 -14.36 4.82
C ARG A 39 7.95 -15.03 5.19
N ARG A 40 7.12 -14.34 5.96
CA ARG A 40 5.78 -14.83 6.29
C ARG A 40 4.91 -14.93 5.04
N LEU A 41 4.89 -13.90 4.20
CA LEU A 41 4.16 -13.93 2.94
C LEU A 41 4.61 -15.09 2.03
N ASP A 42 5.92 -15.31 1.91
CA ASP A 42 6.47 -16.41 1.12
C ASP A 42 6.06 -17.80 1.67
N SER A 43 5.91 -17.90 2.99
CA SER A 43 5.40 -19.10 3.64
C SER A 43 3.90 -19.31 3.44
N ASP A 44 3.12 -18.24 3.56
CA ASP A 44 1.66 -18.28 3.56
C ASP A 44 1.08 -18.34 2.13
N PHE A 45 1.76 -17.74 1.15
CA PHE A 45 1.33 -17.64 -0.24
C PHE A 45 2.30 -18.34 -1.19
N LYS A 46 1.82 -19.41 -1.86
CA LYS A 46 2.56 -20.11 -2.91
C LYS A 46 2.30 -19.46 -4.26
N ALA A 47 2.87 -18.30 -4.48
CA ALA A 47 2.65 -17.51 -5.69
C ALA A 47 3.63 -17.93 -6.81
N ASP A 48 3.11 -18.10 -8.04
CA ASP A 48 3.94 -18.37 -9.23
C ASP A 48 4.76 -17.13 -9.65
N TYR A 49 4.21 -15.95 -9.37
CA TYR A 49 4.84 -14.66 -9.63
C TYR A 49 4.72 -13.77 -8.39
N LEU A 50 5.77 -13.03 -8.09
CA LEU A 50 5.77 -12.10 -6.96
C LEU A 50 6.60 -10.86 -7.28
N ALA A 51 6.28 -9.74 -6.65
CA ALA A 51 7.09 -8.53 -6.68
C ALA A 51 6.89 -7.69 -5.42
N CYS A 52 7.94 -7.01 -4.98
CA CYS A 52 7.90 -6.00 -3.96
C CYS A 52 8.06 -4.62 -4.60
N ILE A 53 7.10 -3.74 -4.41
CA ILE A 53 7.03 -2.45 -5.08
C ILE A 53 7.33 -1.35 -4.06
N PHE A 54 8.21 -0.43 -4.42
CA PHE A 54 8.57 0.74 -3.63
C PHE A 54 8.37 2.03 -4.42
N ASP A 55 8.07 3.10 -3.71
CA ASP A 55 8.07 4.43 -4.30
C ASP A 55 9.47 4.81 -4.77
N ALA A 56 9.53 5.39 -5.96
CA ALA A 56 10.75 6.00 -6.45
C ALA A 56 10.96 7.38 -5.78
N LYS A 57 12.20 7.86 -5.80
CA LYS A 57 12.49 9.22 -5.35
C LYS A 57 12.00 10.23 -6.37
N GLY A 58 11.49 11.36 -5.88
CA GLY A 58 11.11 12.49 -6.74
C GLY A 58 9.62 12.75 -6.74
N LYS A 59 9.23 13.66 -7.62
CA LYS A 59 7.84 14.04 -7.81
C LYS A 59 7.10 13.02 -8.65
N THR A 60 5.81 12.93 -8.41
CA THR A 60 4.88 12.15 -9.22
C THR A 60 3.99 13.11 -10.03
N PHE A 61 3.23 12.59 -10.99
CA PHE A 61 2.27 13.40 -11.74
C PHE A 61 1.21 14.06 -10.84
N ARG A 62 0.99 13.51 -9.61
CA ARG A 62 0.04 14.09 -8.65
C ARG A 62 0.50 15.44 -8.12
N ASP A 63 1.80 15.63 -7.95
CA ASP A 63 2.38 16.92 -7.54
C ASP A 63 2.13 18.03 -8.58
N ASP A 64 2.08 17.65 -9.86
CA ASP A 64 1.78 18.60 -10.94
C ASP A 64 0.27 18.91 -11.04
N TRP A 65 -0.59 17.92 -10.76
CA TRP A 65 -2.03 18.08 -10.76
C TRP A 65 -2.56 18.84 -9.54
N TYR A 66 -1.96 18.57 -8.39
CA TYR A 66 -2.37 19.15 -7.11
C TYR A 66 -1.15 19.49 -6.26
N PRO A 67 -0.67 20.76 -6.29
CA PRO A 67 0.55 21.17 -5.59
C PRO A 67 0.53 20.95 -4.06
N ASP A 68 -0.68 20.91 -3.46
CA ASP A 68 -0.84 20.65 -2.03
C ASP A 68 -0.85 19.14 -1.69
N TYR A 69 -0.75 18.26 -2.68
CA TYR A 69 -0.71 16.80 -2.48
C TYR A 69 0.44 16.42 -1.53
N LYS A 70 0.11 15.78 -0.41
CA LYS A 70 1.07 15.36 0.62
C LYS A 70 1.98 16.48 1.18
N ALA A 71 1.66 17.75 0.92
CA ALA A 71 2.52 18.89 1.28
C ALA A 71 2.73 19.06 2.79
N GLN A 72 1.80 18.57 3.63
CA GLN A 72 1.90 18.63 5.08
C GLN A 72 2.73 17.47 5.68
N ARG A 73 3.18 16.50 4.86
CA ARG A 73 3.96 15.37 5.37
C ARG A 73 5.32 15.85 5.87
N PRO A 74 5.73 15.46 7.10
CA PRO A 74 7.07 15.75 7.56
C PRO A 74 8.11 15.01 6.69
N PRO A 75 9.34 15.53 6.64
CA PRO A 75 10.42 14.83 5.96
C PRO A 75 10.64 13.44 6.58
N MET A 76 11.10 12.51 5.75
CA MET A 76 11.43 11.16 6.22
C MET A 76 12.49 11.24 7.32
N PRO A 77 12.29 10.54 8.46
CA PRO A 77 13.32 10.46 9.51
C PRO A 77 14.65 9.89 8.98
N ASP A 78 15.77 10.43 9.42
CA ASP A 78 17.10 9.98 8.99
C ASP A 78 17.31 8.48 9.28
N ASP A 79 16.88 8.00 10.44
CA ASP A 79 16.95 6.59 10.83
C ASP A 79 16.11 5.67 9.91
N LEU A 80 15.04 6.17 9.31
CA LEU A 80 14.28 5.44 8.28
C LEU A 80 15.01 5.48 6.94
N ALA A 81 15.46 6.66 6.53
CA ALA A 81 16.17 6.86 5.27
C ALA A 81 17.43 5.99 5.17
N ALA A 82 18.18 5.85 6.26
CA ALA A 82 19.37 5.01 6.34
C ALA A 82 19.08 3.51 6.12
N GLN A 83 17.86 3.05 6.34
CA GLN A 83 17.47 1.66 6.20
C GLN A 83 16.97 1.28 4.79
N ILE A 84 16.71 2.25 3.90
CA ILE A 84 16.16 2.00 2.56
C ILE A 84 17.11 1.18 1.70
N ALA A 85 18.35 1.61 1.54
CA ALA A 85 19.31 0.92 0.68
C ALA A 85 19.61 -0.50 1.17
N PRO A 86 19.94 -0.73 2.47
CA PRO A 86 20.11 -2.08 3.00
C PRO A 86 18.85 -2.96 2.82
N LEU A 87 17.65 -2.39 3.00
CA LEU A 87 16.41 -3.14 2.78
C LEU A 87 16.27 -3.59 1.33
N HIS A 88 16.49 -2.68 0.37
CA HIS A 88 16.40 -3.01 -1.05
C HIS A 88 17.38 -4.12 -1.46
N GLU A 89 18.60 -4.10 -0.92
CA GLU A 89 19.59 -5.15 -1.15
C GLU A 89 19.12 -6.50 -0.60
N LEU A 90 18.59 -6.51 0.62
CA LEU A 90 18.09 -7.73 1.26
C LEU A 90 16.83 -8.30 0.57
N VAL A 91 15.92 -7.44 0.11
CA VAL A 91 14.76 -7.87 -0.69
C VAL A 91 15.21 -8.61 -1.95
N ARG A 92 16.16 -8.02 -2.70
CA ARG A 92 16.73 -8.67 -3.89
C ARG A 92 17.49 -9.95 -3.55
N ALA A 93 18.25 -9.96 -2.46
CA ALA A 93 19.00 -11.13 -2.01
C ALA A 93 18.10 -12.31 -1.58
N GLN A 94 16.85 -12.03 -1.20
CA GLN A 94 15.83 -13.05 -0.96
C GLN A 94 15.17 -13.57 -2.23
N GLY A 95 15.56 -13.06 -3.40
CA GLY A 95 14.99 -13.47 -4.70
C GLY A 95 13.72 -12.73 -5.08
N TRP A 96 13.32 -11.68 -4.34
CA TRP A 96 12.16 -10.87 -4.68
C TRP A 96 12.49 -9.85 -5.78
N PRO A 97 11.80 -9.85 -6.92
CA PRO A 97 11.83 -8.72 -7.83
C PRO A 97 11.41 -7.45 -7.10
N LEU A 98 12.28 -6.43 -7.15
CA LEU A 98 12.03 -5.13 -6.56
C LEU A 98 11.78 -4.13 -7.67
N LEU A 99 10.60 -3.53 -7.66
CA LEU A 99 10.16 -2.56 -8.67
C LEU A 99 10.07 -1.15 -8.06
N MET A 100 10.60 -0.19 -8.79
CA MET A 100 10.44 1.24 -8.55
C MET A 100 10.31 1.93 -9.91
N VAL A 101 9.30 2.74 -10.10
CA VAL A 101 9.04 3.45 -11.36
C VAL A 101 8.99 4.94 -11.07
N GLU A 102 9.85 5.71 -11.73
CA GLU A 102 9.90 7.17 -11.55
C GLU A 102 8.62 7.84 -12.07
N GLY A 103 8.23 8.93 -11.42
CA GLY A 103 7.09 9.76 -11.81
C GLY A 103 5.72 9.22 -11.41
N VAL A 104 5.65 8.05 -10.79
CA VAL A 104 4.42 7.42 -10.28
C VAL A 104 4.65 6.88 -8.87
N GLU A 105 3.57 6.61 -8.15
CA GLU A 105 3.63 5.97 -6.82
C GLU A 105 3.61 4.44 -6.92
N ALA A 106 4.02 3.77 -5.85
CA ALA A 106 3.97 2.30 -5.76
C ALA A 106 2.56 1.77 -6.06
N ASP A 107 1.53 2.48 -5.61
CA ASP A 107 0.12 2.14 -5.82
C ASP A 107 -0.27 2.08 -7.30
N ASP A 108 0.27 3.01 -8.11
CA ASP A 108 0.03 3.03 -9.56
C ASP A 108 0.63 1.80 -10.24
N VAL A 109 1.82 1.41 -9.80
CA VAL A 109 2.50 0.19 -10.30
C VAL A 109 1.72 -1.05 -9.88
N ILE A 110 1.32 -1.15 -8.61
CA ILE A 110 0.52 -2.26 -8.08
C ILE A 110 -0.80 -2.38 -8.85
N GLY A 111 -1.54 -1.27 -9.00
CA GLY A 111 -2.81 -1.24 -9.73
C GLY A 111 -2.65 -1.65 -11.19
N THR A 112 -1.61 -1.14 -11.86
CA THR A 112 -1.32 -1.50 -13.24
C THR A 112 -1.02 -2.98 -13.41
N LEU A 113 -0.19 -3.56 -12.54
CA LEU A 113 0.17 -4.97 -12.60
C LEU A 113 -1.01 -5.87 -12.27
N ALA A 114 -1.80 -5.53 -11.24
CA ALA A 114 -3.00 -6.30 -10.86
C ALA A 114 -4.02 -6.34 -12.00
N LYS A 115 -4.32 -5.21 -12.63
CA LYS A 115 -5.26 -5.15 -13.76
C LYS A 115 -4.74 -5.90 -14.99
N ARG A 116 -3.45 -5.82 -15.29
CA ARG A 116 -2.83 -6.59 -16.38
C ARG A 116 -2.84 -8.08 -16.10
N ALA A 117 -2.52 -8.50 -14.88
CA ALA A 117 -2.57 -9.91 -14.49
C ALA A 117 -3.99 -10.47 -14.66
N LYS A 118 -5.00 -9.76 -14.18
CA LYS A 118 -6.40 -10.13 -14.36
C LYS A 118 -6.77 -10.28 -15.83
N ALA A 119 -6.35 -9.35 -16.69
CA ALA A 119 -6.62 -9.45 -18.14
C ALA A 119 -5.98 -10.69 -18.79
N LEU A 120 -4.96 -11.27 -18.16
CA LEU A 120 -4.30 -12.51 -18.56
C LEU A 120 -4.86 -13.75 -17.84
N GLY A 121 -5.91 -13.61 -17.03
CA GLY A 121 -6.49 -14.69 -16.24
C GLY A 121 -5.64 -15.14 -15.06
N ILE A 122 -4.77 -14.27 -14.54
CA ILE A 122 -3.91 -14.53 -13.40
C ILE A 122 -4.51 -13.87 -12.15
N ASP A 123 -4.88 -14.68 -11.16
CA ASP A 123 -5.34 -14.19 -9.87
C ASP A 123 -4.23 -13.42 -9.15
N THR A 124 -4.60 -12.31 -8.50
CA THR A 124 -3.68 -11.43 -7.84
C THR A 124 -4.05 -11.24 -6.37
N THR A 125 -3.06 -11.35 -5.50
CA THR A 125 -3.14 -10.94 -4.10
C THR A 125 -2.26 -9.71 -3.90
N ILE A 126 -2.87 -8.61 -3.42
CA ILE A 126 -2.17 -7.38 -3.05
C ILE A 126 -1.94 -7.39 -1.55
N SER A 127 -0.69 -7.32 -1.12
CA SER A 127 -0.36 -7.23 0.30
C SER A 127 0.00 -5.80 0.69
N SER A 128 -0.99 -5.11 1.24
CA SER A 128 -0.88 -3.73 1.74
C SER A 128 -1.88 -3.49 2.87
N SER A 129 -1.66 -2.44 3.63
CA SER A 129 -2.63 -1.89 4.59
C SER A 129 -3.29 -0.62 4.09
N ASP A 130 -2.92 -0.15 2.91
CA ASP A 130 -3.47 1.06 2.35
C ASP A 130 -4.93 0.84 1.91
N LYS A 131 -5.83 1.66 2.46
CA LYS A 131 -7.26 1.59 2.16
C LYS A 131 -7.58 1.93 0.70
N ASP A 132 -6.72 2.73 0.07
CA ASP A 132 -6.96 3.24 -1.27
C ASP A 132 -6.81 2.11 -2.31
N LEU A 133 -5.97 1.13 -2.04
CA LEU A 133 -5.85 -0.07 -2.87
C LEU A 133 -7.09 -0.99 -2.82
N ALA A 134 -7.99 -0.79 -1.85
CA ALA A 134 -9.24 -1.55 -1.80
C ALA A 134 -10.15 -1.32 -3.02
N GLN A 135 -9.97 -0.20 -3.75
CA GLN A 135 -10.65 0.05 -5.03
C GLN A 135 -10.28 -0.95 -6.13
N LEU A 136 -9.18 -1.68 -5.97
CA LEU A 136 -8.71 -2.68 -6.93
C LEU A 136 -9.35 -4.06 -6.73
N VAL A 137 -9.98 -4.27 -5.57
CA VAL A 137 -10.60 -5.56 -5.22
C VAL A 137 -11.75 -5.84 -6.17
N GLU A 138 -11.71 -7.01 -6.79
CA GLU A 138 -12.73 -7.51 -7.71
C GLU A 138 -12.48 -9.01 -7.93
N PRO A 139 -13.38 -9.76 -8.59
CA PRO A 139 -13.12 -11.16 -8.90
C PRO A 139 -11.76 -11.36 -9.58
N GLY A 140 -10.88 -12.15 -8.95
CA GLY A 140 -9.49 -12.37 -9.37
C GLY A 140 -8.47 -11.40 -8.76
N ILE A 141 -8.89 -10.37 -7.98
CA ILE A 141 -7.98 -9.50 -7.23
C ILE A 141 -8.45 -9.42 -5.79
N THR A 142 -7.62 -9.87 -4.86
CA THR A 142 -7.86 -9.78 -3.42
C THR A 142 -6.77 -8.95 -2.74
N MET A 143 -7.07 -8.47 -1.55
CA MET A 143 -6.11 -7.72 -0.75
C MET A 143 -5.91 -8.39 0.61
N VAL A 144 -4.69 -8.42 1.11
CA VAL A 144 -4.37 -8.98 2.43
C VAL A 144 -3.60 -7.97 3.27
N ASN A 145 -3.97 -7.91 4.55
CA ASN A 145 -3.21 -7.19 5.55
C ASN A 145 -2.58 -8.20 6.51
N THR A 146 -1.28 -8.42 6.39
CA THR A 146 -0.54 -9.43 7.17
C THR A 146 -0.46 -9.13 8.67
N MET A 147 -0.74 -7.91 9.10
CA MET A 147 -0.72 -7.58 10.53
C MET A 147 -2.04 -7.92 11.23
N SER A 148 -3.15 -7.65 10.58
CA SER A 148 -4.49 -7.99 11.09
C SER A 148 -4.95 -9.39 10.68
N ASN A 149 -4.21 -10.08 9.82
CA ASN A 149 -4.63 -11.31 9.15
C ASN A 149 -5.97 -11.16 8.41
N GLU A 150 -6.26 -9.96 7.94
CA GLU A 150 -7.48 -9.63 7.25
C GLU A 150 -7.31 -9.86 5.76
N THR A 151 -8.24 -10.55 5.15
CA THR A 151 -8.35 -10.66 3.70
C THR A 151 -9.57 -9.86 3.26
N LEU A 152 -9.38 -9.00 2.27
CA LEU A 152 -10.44 -8.23 1.65
C LEU A 152 -10.70 -8.77 0.25
N ASP A 153 -11.84 -9.41 0.10
CA ASP A 153 -12.55 -9.64 -1.13
C ASP A 153 -13.71 -8.65 -1.23
N ASP A 154 -14.61 -8.77 -2.21
CA ASP A 154 -15.75 -7.88 -2.37
C ASP A 154 -16.60 -7.79 -1.07
N ALA A 155 -16.84 -8.93 -0.41
CA ALA A 155 -17.59 -8.97 0.83
C ALA A 155 -16.84 -8.30 1.99
N GLY A 156 -15.54 -8.50 2.07
CA GLY A 156 -14.65 -7.89 3.05
C GLY A 156 -14.58 -6.37 2.89
N VAL A 157 -14.51 -5.87 1.66
CA VAL A 157 -14.54 -4.43 1.38
C VAL A 157 -15.87 -3.83 1.84
N LEU A 158 -16.99 -4.45 1.47
CA LEU A 158 -18.31 -3.99 1.87
C LEU A 158 -18.47 -3.99 3.40
N ALA A 159 -18.03 -5.05 4.07
CA ALA A 159 -18.11 -5.15 5.53
C ALA A 159 -17.26 -4.08 6.23
N LYS A 160 -16.09 -3.77 5.68
CA LYS A 160 -15.12 -2.84 6.28
C LYS A 160 -15.48 -1.37 6.03
N PHE A 161 -15.82 -1.03 4.79
CA PHE A 161 -16.01 0.36 4.35
C PHE A 161 -17.49 0.77 4.22
N GLY A 162 -18.41 -0.19 4.22
CA GLY A 162 -19.85 0.06 4.02
C GLY A 162 -20.21 0.38 2.56
N VAL A 163 -19.28 0.19 1.64
CA VAL A 163 -19.46 0.41 0.19
C VAL A 163 -18.78 -0.73 -0.59
N ARG A 164 -19.15 -0.92 -1.85
CA ARG A 164 -18.48 -1.87 -2.74
C ARG A 164 -17.09 -1.37 -3.15
N ALA A 165 -16.24 -2.27 -3.62
CA ALA A 165 -14.88 -1.91 -4.05
C ALA A 165 -14.88 -0.87 -5.19
N ASP A 166 -15.81 -0.96 -6.13
CA ASP A 166 -15.99 0.01 -7.22
C ASP A 166 -16.48 1.39 -6.77
N GLN A 167 -16.94 1.52 -5.53
CA GLN A 167 -17.38 2.77 -4.90
C GLN A 167 -16.33 3.36 -3.93
N ILE A 168 -15.18 2.72 -3.74
CA ILE A 168 -14.12 3.23 -2.85
C ILE A 168 -13.61 4.60 -3.32
N LEU A 169 -13.43 4.80 -4.62
CA LEU A 169 -13.02 6.10 -5.16
C LEU A 169 -14.04 7.20 -4.83
N ASP A 170 -15.33 6.92 -4.99
CA ASP A 170 -16.40 7.87 -4.68
C ASP A 170 -16.47 8.14 -3.16
N LEU A 171 -16.28 7.10 -2.35
CA LEU A 171 -16.18 7.24 -0.89
C LEU A 171 -15.04 8.20 -0.51
N LEU A 172 -13.85 8.02 -1.08
CA LEU A 172 -12.69 8.87 -0.84
C LEU A 172 -12.91 10.30 -1.36
N THR A 173 -13.54 10.44 -2.51
CA THR A 173 -13.91 11.76 -3.08
C THR A 173 -14.84 12.53 -2.15
N LEU A 174 -15.82 11.87 -1.56
CA LEU A 174 -16.76 12.49 -0.62
C LEU A 174 -16.12 12.81 0.74
N THR A 175 -15.29 11.90 1.25
CA THR A 175 -14.69 12.06 2.59
C THR A 175 -13.40 12.87 2.59
N GLY A 176 -12.70 12.95 1.46
CA GLY A 176 -11.34 13.41 1.36
C GLY A 176 -10.34 12.42 1.95
N ASP A 177 -9.06 12.80 1.87
CA ASP A 177 -7.96 12.09 2.51
C ASP A 177 -7.01 13.08 3.21
N ALA A 178 -7.08 13.10 4.54
CA ALA A 178 -6.24 13.98 5.34
C ALA A 178 -4.75 13.57 5.29
N VAL A 179 -4.43 12.30 5.01
CA VAL A 179 -3.04 11.81 4.91
C VAL A 179 -2.39 12.33 3.64
N ASP A 180 -3.17 12.44 2.57
CA ASP A 180 -2.73 12.92 1.26
C ASP A 180 -3.05 14.41 1.03
N ASN A 181 -3.64 15.05 2.05
CA ASN A 181 -4.07 16.44 2.00
C ASN A 181 -5.13 16.71 0.92
N VAL A 182 -5.97 15.74 0.62
CA VAL A 182 -7.07 15.87 -0.34
C VAL A 182 -8.35 16.25 0.40
N PRO A 183 -8.96 17.41 0.10
CA PRO A 183 -10.19 17.84 0.76
C PRO A 183 -11.37 16.98 0.32
N GLY A 184 -12.26 16.68 1.26
CA GLY A 184 -13.57 16.09 0.99
C GLY A 184 -14.67 17.14 1.02
N VAL A 185 -15.92 16.66 0.99
CA VAL A 185 -17.10 17.49 1.17
C VAL A 185 -17.24 17.89 2.65
N ASP A 186 -17.48 19.17 2.92
CA ASP A 186 -17.59 19.66 4.30
C ASP A 186 -18.61 18.87 5.11
N LYS A 187 -18.22 18.45 6.32
CA LYS A 187 -19.03 17.67 7.27
C LYS A 187 -19.47 16.28 6.78
N VAL A 188 -18.89 15.77 5.70
CA VAL A 188 -19.16 14.42 5.20
C VAL A 188 -18.08 13.46 5.68
N GLY A 189 -18.42 12.62 6.64
CA GLY A 189 -17.57 11.52 7.08
C GLY A 189 -17.94 10.18 6.41
N PRO A 190 -17.16 9.11 6.65
CA PRO A 190 -17.36 7.81 5.99
C PRO A 190 -18.78 7.24 6.09
N LYS A 191 -19.42 7.37 7.26
CA LYS A 191 -20.80 6.88 7.45
C LYS A 191 -21.82 7.62 6.60
N THR A 192 -21.67 8.95 6.47
CA THR A 192 -22.56 9.77 5.64
C THR A 192 -22.33 9.48 4.17
N ALA A 193 -21.08 9.40 3.74
CA ALA A 193 -20.70 9.08 2.38
C ALA A 193 -21.23 7.68 1.97
N ALA A 194 -21.00 6.66 2.78
CA ALA A 194 -21.51 5.31 2.52
C ALA A 194 -23.05 5.28 2.41
N LYS A 195 -23.76 6.02 3.27
CA LYS A 195 -25.22 6.13 3.17
C LYS A 195 -25.65 6.77 1.85
N TRP A 196 -24.96 7.82 1.40
CA TRP A 196 -25.30 8.48 0.14
C TRP A 196 -25.00 7.56 -1.05
N LEU A 197 -23.87 6.88 -1.06
CA LEU A 197 -23.54 5.93 -2.12
C LEU A 197 -24.51 4.74 -2.17
N ALA A 198 -25.00 4.28 -1.03
CA ALA A 198 -26.04 3.24 -1.00
C ALA A 198 -27.38 3.73 -1.54
N GLN A 199 -27.68 5.04 -1.46
CA GLN A 199 -28.95 5.62 -1.87
C GLN A 199 -28.95 6.12 -3.32
N TYR A 200 -27.83 6.63 -3.80
CA TYR A 200 -27.75 7.34 -5.08
C TYR A 200 -26.81 6.68 -6.11
N GLY A 201 -26.01 5.71 -5.71
CA GLY A 201 -25.08 4.96 -6.55
C GLY A 201 -23.66 5.40 -6.37
#